data_b639144b037bf7716d4885c9e883a639
#
_entry.id   b639144b037bf7716d4885c9e883a639
#
_cell.length_a   1.000
_cell.length_b   1.000
_cell.length_c   1.000
_cell.angle_alpha   90.00
_cell.angle_beta   90.00
_cell.angle_gamma   90.00
#
_symmetry.space_group_name_H-M   'P 1'
#
loop_
_entity.id
_entity.type
_entity.pdbx_description
1 polymer ?
#
loop_
_entity_poly.entity_id
_entity_poly.type
_entity_poly.pdbx_seq_one_letter_code
_entity_poly.pdbx_strand_id
1 'polypeptide(L)'
;PRSALKLAYQPGQRGVELRYGEGYFEVKHDPARPFSVALDGVTVRDIGTAFDVAESDSGVRVEVAEGEVAVRSDHGLTRSLKQGEAAAVKLETGAIEGVNATPLIGGWRHNQLSLQDASMVEAINRLRPFYRGKIVVVGRGLSKISVRGFYRLDDPVATLKLMAEQQKVRVTELTPWLVLVTAF
;
A
#
# COMPACT_ATOMS: atom_id res chain seq x y z
N PRO A 1 4.24 -7.82 5.45
CA PRO A 1 3.68 -6.75 6.29
C PRO A 1 2.83 -7.34 7.42
N ARG A 2 2.57 -6.56 8.47
CA ARG A 2 1.62 -6.93 9.51
C ARG A 2 0.22 -6.77 8.96
N SER A 3 -0.51 -7.86 8.78
CA SER A 3 -1.86 -7.84 8.21
C SER A 3 -2.75 -8.87 8.90
N ALA A 4 -4.03 -8.59 8.97
CA ALA A 4 -5.05 -9.53 9.45
C ALA A 4 -6.17 -9.66 8.43
N LEU A 5 -6.52 -10.91 8.15
CA LEU A 5 -7.48 -11.27 7.13
C LEU A 5 -8.51 -12.24 7.72
N LYS A 6 -9.77 -12.03 7.36
CA LYS A 6 -10.90 -12.91 7.69
C LYS A 6 -11.55 -13.40 6.40
N LEU A 7 -11.78 -14.70 6.30
CA LEU A 7 -12.58 -15.26 5.21
C LEU A 7 -14.07 -14.95 5.44
N ALA A 8 -14.72 -14.44 4.41
CA ALA A 8 -16.15 -14.10 4.37
C ALA A 8 -16.82 -14.81 3.20
N TYR A 9 -16.59 -16.12 3.07
CA TYR A 9 -17.16 -16.94 2.00
C TYR A 9 -18.64 -17.22 2.30
N GLN A 10 -19.46 -17.09 1.26
CA GLN A 10 -20.88 -17.41 1.26
C GLN A 10 -21.23 -18.26 0.05
N PRO A 11 -22.37 -19.00 0.03
CA PRO A 11 -22.82 -19.66 -1.18
C PRO A 11 -22.91 -18.67 -2.35
N GLY A 12 -22.19 -18.95 -3.45
CA GLY A 12 -22.15 -18.11 -4.64
C GLY A 12 -21.20 -16.89 -4.58
N GLN A 13 -20.46 -16.67 -3.48
CA GLN A 13 -19.51 -15.54 -3.36
C GLN A 13 -18.28 -15.93 -2.56
N ARG A 14 -17.11 -15.49 -3.03
CA ARG A 14 -15.83 -15.61 -2.32
C ARG A 14 -15.45 -14.24 -1.77
N GLY A 15 -15.60 -14.02 -0.49
CA GLY A 15 -15.28 -12.76 0.17
C GLY A 15 -14.10 -12.87 1.12
N VAL A 16 -13.31 -11.81 1.20
CA VAL A 16 -12.23 -11.63 2.16
C VAL A 16 -12.37 -10.25 2.80
N GLU A 17 -12.28 -10.18 4.11
CA GLU A 17 -12.17 -8.95 4.88
C GLU A 17 -10.72 -8.78 5.31
N LEU A 18 -10.00 -7.85 4.72
CA LEU A 18 -8.70 -7.39 5.19
C LEU A 18 -8.96 -6.37 6.31
N ARG A 19 -8.64 -6.72 7.55
CA ARG A 19 -8.96 -5.87 8.71
C ARG A 19 -7.98 -4.73 8.90
N TYR A 20 -6.73 -4.94 8.50
CA TYR A 20 -5.66 -3.94 8.46
C TYR A 20 -4.47 -4.49 7.67
N GLY A 21 -3.60 -3.58 7.22
CA GLY A 21 -2.35 -3.88 6.56
C GLY A 21 -2.45 -3.96 5.04
N GLU A 22 -1.81 -4.96 4.45
CA GLU A 22 -1.64 -5.10 3.00
C GLU A 22 -1.84 -6.56 2.59
N GLY A 23 -2.48 -6.80 1.46
CA GLY A 23 -2.70 -8.13 0.89
C GLY A 23 -2.58 -8.13 -0.63
N TYR A 24 -1.84 -9.11 -1.15
CA TYR A 24 -1.77 -9.40 -2.58
C TYR A 24 -2.62 -10.62 -2.89
N PHE A 25 -3.50 -10.50 -3.87
CA PHE A 25 -4.49 -11.51 -4.24
C PHE A 25 -4.27 -11.96 -5.68
N GLU A 26 -3.99 -13.24 -5.86
CA GLU A 26 -4.01 -13.90 -7.17
C GLU A 26 -5.31 -14.71 -7.27
N VAL A 27 -6.22 -14.28 -8.12
CA VAL A 27 -7.58 -14.81 -8.15
C VAL A 27 -7.84 -15.54 -9.45
N LYS A 28 -8.14 -16.84 -9.34
CA LYS A 28 -8.63 -17.60 -10.48
C LYS A 28 -10.02 -17.10 -10.88
N HIS A 29 -10.18 -16.76 -12.15
CA HIS A 29 -11.46 -16.32 -12.71
C HIS A 29 -12.56 -17.39 -12.50
N ASP A 30 -13.67 -17.00 -11.86
CA ASP A 30 -14.83 -17.82 -11.63
C ASP A 30 -16.09 -16.92 -11.62
N PRO A 31 -16.75 -16.75 -12.77
CA PRO A 31 -17.91 -15.85 -12.89
C PRO A 31 -19.11 -16.29 -12.05
N ALA A 32 -19.22 -17.60 -11.76
CA ALA A 32 -20.30 -18.13 -10.92
C ALA A 32 -20.11 -17.77 -9.42
N ARG A 33 -18.87 -17.50 -9.02
CA ARG A 33 -18.52 -17.15 -7.64
C ARG A 33 -17.51 -15.99 -7.64
N PRO A 34 -17.97 -14.75 -7.84
CA PRO A 34 -17.09 -13.58 -7.86
C PRO A 34 -16.32 -13.47 -6.55
N PHE A 35 -15.07 -12.98 -6.64
CA PHE A 35 -14.22 -12.72 -5.49
C PHE A 35 -14.25 -11.25 -5.14
N SER A 36 -14.21 -10.94 -3.85
CA SER A 36 -14.13 -9.56 -3.36
C SER A 36 -13.27 -9.44 -2.11
N VAL A 37 -12.57 -8.32 -2.01
CA VAL A 37 -11.81 -7.91 -0.83
C VAL A 37 -12.44 -6.66 -0.26
N ALA A 38 -12.74 -6.67 1.05
CA ALA A 38 -13.20 -5.49 1.78
C ALA A 38 -12.09 -5.00 2.71
N LEU A 39 -11.88 -3.68 2.77
CA LEU A 39 -10.97 -2.98 3.69
C LEU A 39 -11.53 -1.57 3.94
N ASP A 40 -11.80 -1.21 5.18
CA ASP A 40 -12.19 0.15 5.61
C ASP A 40 -13.27 0.80 4.74
N GLY A 41 -14.40 0.11 4.51
CA GLY A 41 -15.51 0.64 3.69
C GLY A 41 -15.24 0.62 2.16
N VAL A 42 -14.08 0.16 1.74
CA VAL A 42 -13.76 -0.05 0.32
C VAL A 42 -13.94 -1.52 -0.04
N THR A 43 -14.61 -1.79 -1.14
CA THR A 43 -14.75 -3.13 -1.71
C THR A 43 -14.07 -3.18 -3.07
N VAL A 44 -13.13 -4.10 -3.23
CA VAL A 44 -12.47 -4.41 -4.50
C VAL A 44 -13.06 -5.72 -5.01
N ARG A 45 -13.72 -5.68 -6.17
CA ARG A 45 -14.29 -6.87 -6.83
C ARG A 45 -13.39 -7.30 -7.97
N ASP A 46 -13.02 -8.54 -7.94
CA ASP A 46 -12.19 -9.19 -8.95
C ASP A 46 -12.98 -9.56 -10.21
N ILE A 47 -12.31 -9.45 -11.37
CA ILE A 47 -12.80 -9.88 -12.69
C ILE A 47 -11.82 -10.90 -13.31
N GLY A 48 -10.98 -11.59 -12.49
CA GLY A 48 -9.93 -12.54 -12.92
C GLY A 48 -8.55 -11.88 -12.98
N THR A 49 -7.95 -11.63 -11.81
CA THR A 49 -6.87 -10.65 -11.63
C THR A 49 -5.78 -11.08 -10.66
N ALA A 50 -4.66 -10.37 -10.74
CA ALA A 50 -3.69 -10.25 -9.64
C ALA A 50 -3.61 -8.78 -9.22
N PHE A 51 -3.85 -8.48 -7.93
CA PHE A 51 -3.93 -7.12 -7.42
C PHE A 51 -3.49 -7.02 -5.96
N ASP A 52 -3.08 -5.82 -5.57
CA ASP A 52 -2.68 -5.47 -4.22
C ASP A 52 -3.69 -4.51 -3.59
N VAL A 53 -4.02 -4.72 -2.33
CA VAL A 53 -4.86 -3.82 -1.52
C VAL A 53 -4.12 -3.52 -0.25
N ALA A 54 -3.89 -2.25 0.02
CA ALA A 54 -3.14 -1.78 1.18
C ALA A 54 -3.85 -0.65 1.91
N GLU A 55 -3.78 -0.70 3.24
CA GLU A 55 -4.07 0.46 4.08
C GLU A 55 -3.02 1.56 3.85
N SER A 56 -3.44 2.81 3.82
CA SER A 56 -2.58 3.98 3.71
C SER A 56 -3.03 5.08 4.68
N ASP A 57 -2.18 6.08 4.92
CA ASP A 57 -2.49 7.19 5.85
C ASP A 57 -3.78 7.95 5.51
N SER A 58 -4.18 7.98 4.24
CA SER A 58 -5.38 8.69 3.76
C SER A 58 -6.55 7.77 3.43
N GLY A 59 -6.38 6.45 3.57
CA GLY A 59 -7.41 5.47 3.25
C GLY A 59 -6.87 4.18 2.65
N VAL A 60 -7.45 3.73 1.56
CA VAL A 60 -7.11 2.46 0.92
C VAL A 60 -6.45 2.70 -0.43
N ARG A 61 -5.34 2.00 -0.69
CA ARG A 61 -4.68 1.96 -1.98
C ARG A 61 -4.96 0.62 -2.66
N VAL A 62 -5.27 0.66 -3.94
CA VAL A 62 -5.49 -0.53 -4.79
C VAL A 62 -4.58 -0.42 -6.01
N GLU A 63 -3.85 -1.48 -6.34
CA GLU A 63 -2.96 -1.57 -7.51
C GLU A 63 -3.21 -2.87 -8.27
N VAL A 64 -3.31 -2.81 -9.59
CA VAL A 64 -3.61 -3.98 -10.43
C VAL A 64 -2.37 -4.46 -11.15
N ALA A 65 -1.86 -5.65 -10.78
CA ALA A 65 -0.73 -6.28 -11.42
C ALA A 65 -1.12 -7.00 -12.73
N GLU A 66 -2.32 -7.59 -12.78
CA GLU A 66 -2.83 -8.32 -13.94
C GLU A 66 -4.36 -8.27 -13.98
N GLY A 67 -4.94 -8.10 -15.16
CA GLY A 67 -6.40 -8.11 -15.39
C GLY A 67 -7.10 -6.80 -15.05
N GLU A 68 -8.28 -6.86 -14.45
CA GLU A 68 -9.14 -5.71 -14.14
C GLU A 68 -9.91 -5.92 -12.83
N VAL A 69 -10.01 -4.88 -12.00
CA VAL A 69 -10.84 -4.88 -10.79
C VAL A 69 -11.82 -3.69 -10.80
N ALA A 70 -12.95 -3.86 -10.12
CA ALA A 70 -13.86 -2.77 -9.81
C ALA A 70 -13.69 -2.36 -8.33
N VAL A 71 -13.28 -1.11 -8.09
CA VAL A 71 -13.15 -0.52 -6.76
C VAL A 71 -14.40 0.28 -6.44
N ARG A 72 -15.02 0.02 -5.29
CA ARG A 72 -16.22 0.72 -4.80
C ARG A 72 -15.98 1.22 -3.38
N SER A 73 -16.28 2.50 -3.14
CA SER A 73 -16.34 3.06 -1.78
C SER A 73 -17.74 2.87 -1.16
N ASP A 74 -17.83 2.93 0.15
CA ASP A 74 -19.10 2.94 0.91
C ASP A 74 -19.97 4.18 0.64
N HIS A 75 -19.36 5.27 0.15
CA HIS A 75 -20.06 6.45 -0.37
C HIS A 75 -20.71 6.22 -1.75
N GLY A 76 -20.63 5.01 -2.31
CA GLY A 76 -21.28 4.62 -3.56
C GLY A 76 -20.50 4.95 -4.84
N LEU A 77 -19.33 5.56 -4.75
CA LEU A 77 -18.45 5.80 -5.89
C LEU A 77 -17.84 4.48 -6.36
N THR A 78 -17.71 4.35 -7.68
CA THR A 78 -17.11 3.15 -8.30
C THR A 78 -16.13 3.55 -9.39
N ARG A 79 -15.00 2.84 -9.46
CA ARG A 79 -13.99 3.00 -10.52
C ARG A 79 -13.44 1.65 -10.94
N SER A 80 -13.32 1.41 -12.25
CA SER A 80 -12.57 0.28 -12.79
C SER A 80 -11.09 0.62 -12.88
N LEU A 81 -10.24 -0.35 -12.54
CA LEU A 81 -8.80 -0.27 -12.68
C LEU A 81 -8.32 -1.46 -13.50
N LYS A 82 -7.48 -1.19 -14.49
CA LYS A 82 -6.85 -2.20 -15.35
C LYS A 82 -5.40 -2.43 -14.94
N GLN A 83 -4.81 -3.44 -15.53
CA GLN A 83 -3.39 -3.77 -15.35
C GLN A 83 -2.49 -2.52 -15.47
N GLY A 84 -1.61 -2.32 -14.48
CA GLY A 84 -0.70 -1.19 -14.38
C GLY A 84 -1.35 0.08 -13.83
N GLU A 85 -2.64 0.06 -13.51
CA GLU A 85 -3.32 1.19 -12.88
C GLU A 85 -3.39 1.04 -11.36
N ALA A 86 -3.48 2.18 -10.69
CA ALA A 86 -3.68 2.27 -9.25
C ALA A 86 -4.65 3.39 -8.88
N ALA A 87 -5.30 3.22 -7.73
CA ALA A 87 -6.13 4.26 -7.13
C ALA A 87 -5.92 4.34 -5.62
N ALA A 88 -6.11 5.54 -5.08
CA ALA A 88 -6.25 5.82 -3.67
C ALA A 88 -7.70 6.19 -3.37
N VAL A 89 -8.28 5.56 -2.36
CA VAL A 89 -9.64 5.84 -1.89
C VAL A 89 -9.54 6.60 -0.57
N LYS A 90 -10.06 7.82 -0.52
CA LYS A 90 -10.12 8.64 0.69
C LYS A 90 -11.31 8.22 1.54
N LEU A 91 -11.09 7.75 2.76
CA LEU A 91 -12.18 7.24 3.62
C LEU A 91 -13.18 8.33 4.00
N GLU A 92 -12.73 9.56 4.25
CA GLU A 92 -13.61 10.65 4.67
C GLU A 92 -14.64 11.06 3.61
N THR A 93 -14.30 10.95 2.33
CA THR A 93 -15.15 11.43 1.22
C THR A 93 -15.59 10.34 0.28
N GLY A 94 -15.02 9.14 0.39
CA GLY A 94 -15.19 8.05 -0.57
C GLY A 94 -14.57 8.31 -1.94
N ALA A 95 -13.85 9.42 -2.13
CA ALA A 95 -13.27 9.79 -3.43
C ALA A 95 -12.23 8.75 -3.87
N ILE A 96 -12.35 8.29 -5.13
CA ILE A 96 -11.45 7.33 -5.77
C ILE A 96 -10.58 8.09 -6.77
N GLU A 97 -9.35 8.41 -6.38
CA GLU A 97 -8.40 9.15 -7.18
C GLU A 97 -7.41 8.21 -7.86
N GLY A 98 -7.15 8.39 -9.17
CA GLY A 98 -6.09 7.68 -9.86
C GLY A 98 -4.73 8.17 -9.36
N VAL A 99 -3.84 7.23 -9.06
CA VAL A 99 -2.46 7.49 -8.62
C VAL A 99 -1.49 6.67 -9.47
N ASN A 100 -0.20 7.02 -9.42
CA ASN A 100 0.80 6.21 -10.11
C ASN A 100 0.92 4.83 -9.43
N ALA A 101 0.83 3.75 -10.21
CA ALA A 101 1.12 2.43 -9.72
C ALA A 101 2.61 2.29 -9.38
N THR A 102 2.93 1.38 -8.46
CA THR A 102 4.32 1.05 -8.18
C THR A 102 4.93 0.29 -9.37
N PRO A 103 6.22 0.51 -9.70
CA PRO A 103 6.88 -0.23 -10.78
C PRO A 103 6.87 -1.76 -10.56
N LEU A 104 6.77 -2.20 -9.32
CA LEU A 104 6.68 -3.61 -8.95
C LEU A 104 5.54 -3.82 -7.95
N ILE A 105 4.33 -4.02 -8.47
CA ILE A 105 3.13 -4.28 -7.65
C ILE A 105 3.29 -5.61 -6.91
N GLY A 106 3.03 -5.61 -5.60
CA GLY A 106 3.23 -6.80 -4.76
C GLY A 106 4.69 -7.19 -4.54
N GLY A 107 5.67 -6.32 -4.85
CA GLY A 107 7.11 -6.57 -4.70
C GLY A 107 7.53 -6.91 -3.27
N TRP A 108 6.77 -6.46 -2.28
CA TRP A 108 6.98 -6.77 -0.87
C TRP A 108 6.96 -8.28 -0.57
N ARG A 109 6.28 -9.09 -1.36
CA ARG A 109 6.29 -10.57 -1.28
C ARG A 109 7.69 -11.16 -1.49
N HIS A 110 8.54 -10.40 -2.16
CA HIS A 110 9.94 -10.75 -2.46
C HIS A 110 10.94 -9.83 -1.74
N ASN A 111 10.52 -9.21 -0.63
CA ASN A 111 11.33 -8.24 0.14
C ASN A 111 11.79 -7.02 -0.69
N GLN A 112 11.01 -6.63 -1.69
CA GLN A 112 11.31 -5.50 -2.56
C GLN A 112 10.27 -4.39 -2.42
N LEU A 113 10.76 -3.15 -2.32
CA LEU A 113 9.97 -1.94 -2.38
C LEU A 113 10.41 -1.16 -3.60
N SER A 114 9.48 -0.91 -4.51
CA SER A 114 9.71 -0.03 -5.65
C SER A 114 9.00 1.30 -5.42
N LEU A 115 9.72 2.39 -5.66
CA LEU A 115 9.22 3.76 -5.53
C LEU A 115 9.47 4.51 -6.82
N GLN A 116 8.46 5.25 -7.28
CA GLN A 116 8.57 6.14 -8.42
C GLN A 116 7.92 7.47 -8.06
N ASP A 117 8.76 8.50 -7.88
CA ASP A 117 8.35 9.86 -7.50
C ASP A 117 7.51 9.91 -6.21
N ALA A 118 7.74 8.97 -5.31
CA ALA A 118 7.09 8.96 -4.00
C ALA A 118 7.72 10.03 -3.10
N SER A 119 6.94 10.67 -2.25
CA SER A 119 7.51 11.53 -1.21
C SER A 119 8.26 10.70 -0.16
N MET A 120 9.23 11.32 0.53
CA MET A 120 9.93 10.67 1.64
C MET A 120 8.95 10.21 2.73
N VAL A 121 7.88 10.96 2.97
CA VAL A 121 6.82 10.57 3.91
C VAL A 121 6.13 9.29 3.44
N GLU A 122 5.76 9.21 2.17
CA GLU A 122 5.17 8.00 1.58
C GLU A 122 6.13 6.81 1.64
N ALA A 123 7.41 7.02 1.33
CA ALA A 123 8.44 5.99 1.44
C ALA A 123 8.56 5.45 2.88
N ILE A 124 8.56 6.35 3.88
CA ILE A 124 8.55 5.97 5.30
C ILE A 124 7.31 5.16 5.65
N ASN A 125 6.14 5.58 5.21
CA ASN A 125 4.88 4.90 5.49
C ASN A 125 4.84 3.49 4.91
N ARG A 126 5.39 3.29 3.71
CA ARG A 126 5.55 1.97 3.09
C ARG A 126 6.58 1.08 3.80
N LEU A 127 7.57 1.66 4.51
CA LEU A 127 8.55 0.91 5.31
C LEU A 127 8.02 0.54 6.71
N ARG A 128 7.11 1.33 7.28
CA ARG A 128 6.58 1.12 8.65
C ARG A 128 6.05 -0.28 8.94
N PRO A 129 5.28 -0.95 8.03
CA PRO A 129 4.77 -2.30 8.28
C PRO A 129 5.85 -3.37 8.44
N PHE A 130 7.07 -3.11 7.93
CA PHE A 130 8.22 -4.02 7.95
C PHE A 130 9.15 -3.77 9.14
N TYR A 131 9.03 -2.63 9.82
CA TYR A 131 9.80 -2.30 11.01
C TYR A 131 9.04 -2.68 12.29
N ARG A 132 9.71 -3.37 13.22
CA ARG A 132 9.09 -3.80 14.48
C ARG A 132 8.89 -2.67 15.49
N GLY A 133 9.62 -1.58 15.34
CA GLY A 133 9.55 -0.41 16.20
C GLY A 133 8.66 0.70 15.64
N LYS A 134 8.93 1.93 16.09
CA LYS A 134 8.27 3.15 15.61
C LYS A 134 9.25 3.99 14.80
N ILE A 135 8.80 4.50 13.66
CA ILE A 135 9.49 5.53 12.89
C ILE A 135 8.72 6.83 13.11
N VAL A 136 9.37 7.79 13.78
CA VAL A 136 8.80 9.11 14.08
C VAL A 136 9.38 10.12 13.09
N VAL A 137 8.51 10.88 12.46
CA VAL A 137 8.87 11.95 11.53
C VAL A 137 8.72 13.29 12.23
N VAL A 138 9.76 14.11 12.22
CA VAL A 138 9.76 15.46 12.81
C VAL A 138 10.24 16.48 11.78
N GLY A 139 9.53 17.59 11.70
CA GLY A 139 9.83 18.68 10.79
C GLY A 139 8.93 18.71 9.56
N ARG A 140 8.92 19.89 8.91
CA ARG A 140 8.15 20.13 7.68
C ARG A 140 9.13 20.08 6.50
N GLY A 141 8.79 19.36 5.44
CA GLY A 141 9.63 19.32 4.23
C GLY A 141 9.88 17.93 3.66
N LEU A 142 9.75 16.88 4.46
CA LEU A 142 9.90 15.49 3.99
C LEU A 142 8.88 15.13 2.88
N SER A 143 7.70 15.76 2.89
CA SER A 143 6.70 15.60 1.80
C SER A 143 7.13 16.19 0.45
N LYS A 144 8.13 17.09 0.44
CA LYS A 144 8.66 17.71 -0.77
C LYS A 144 9.88 16.99 -1.34
N ILE A 145 10.43 16.03 -0.59
CA ILE A 145 11.58 15.24 -1.00
C ILE A 145 11.09 14.03 -1.77
N SER A 146 11.45 13.94 -3.05
CA SER A 146 11.10 12.82 -3.92
C SER A 146 12.10 11.67 -3.75
N VAL A 147 11.60 10.46 -3.63
CA VAL A 147 12.37 9.22 -3.54
C VAL A 147 11.99 8.34 -4.72
N ARG A 148 13.01 7.79 -5.39
CA ARG A 148 12.85 6.87 -6.52
C ARG A 148 13.85 5.74 -6.38
N GLY A 149 13.48 4.52 -6.75
CA GLY A 149 14.39 3.38 -6.80
C GLY A 149 13.75 2.07 -6.35
N PHE A 150 14.60 1.05 -6.32
CA PHE A 150 14.29 -0.27 -5.78
C PHE A 150 15.06 -0.46 -4.48
N TYR A 151 14.36 -0.85 -3.44
CA TYR A 151 14.89 -0.97 -2.09
C TYR A 151 14.55 -2.33 -1.48
N ARG A 152 15.32 -2.73 -0.48
CA ARG A 152 15.08 -3.97 0.25
C ARG A 152 14.23 -3.69 1.50
N LEU A 153 13.38 -4.66 1.87
CA LEU A 153 12.48 -4.55 3.03
C LEU A 153 12.96 -5.38 4.24
N ASP A 154 14.01 -6.19 4.09
CA ASP A 154 14.59 -7.01 5.15
C ASP A 154 15.26 -6.18 6.25
N ASP A 155 15.84 -5.02 5.90
CA ASP A 155 16.33 -4.03 6.88
C ASP A 155 15.74 -2.64 6.56
N PRO A 156 14.55 -2.32 7.11
CA PRO A 156 13.90 -1.04 6.85
C PRO A 156 14.69 0.18 7.32
N VAL A 157 15.53 0.04 8.35
CA VAL A 157 16.31 1.14 8.89
C VAL A 157 17.51 1.44 8.00
N ALA A 158 18.23 0.41 7.55
CA ALA A 158 19.31 0.58 6.56
C ALA A 158 18.76 1.15 5.24
N THR A 159 17.62 0.66 4.79
CA THR A 159 16.92 1.19 3.61
C THR A 159 16.56 2.67 3.78
N LEU A 160 16.04 3.06 4.92
CA LEU A 160 15.69 4.44 5.21
C LEU A 160 16.94 5.36 5.25
N LYS A 161 18.04 4.88 5.83
CA LYS A 161 19.32 5.59 5.80
C LYS A 161 19.82 5.79 4.37
N LEU A 162 19.76 4.75 3.54
CA LEU A 162 20.14 4.82 2.13
C LEU A 162 19.30 5.85 1.35
N MET A 163 17.99 5.90 1.58
CA MET A 163 17.12 6.91 0.99
C MET A 163 17.47 8.33 1.42
N ALA A 164 17.95 8.49 2.66
CA ALA A 164 18.28 9.76 3.26
C ALA A 164 19.66 10.30 2.85
N GLU A 165 20.61 9.43 2.47
CA GLU A 165 22.02 9.79 2.19
C GLU A 165 22.19 10.90 1.14
N GLN A 166 21.34 10.92 0.12
CA GLN A 166 21.40 11.91 -0.97
C GLN A 166 20.46 13.11 -0.74
N GLN A 167 19.84 13.17 0.43
CA GLN A 167 18.82 14.15 0.77
C GLN A 167 19.23 14.89 2.04
N LYS A 168 18.63 16.07 2.27
CA LYS A 168 18.80 16.80 3.54
C LYS A 168 17.91 16.17 4.64
N VAL A 169 18.11 14.87 4.88
CA VAL A 169 17.35 14.08 5.84
C VAL A 169 18.32 13.34 6.76
N ARG A 170 18.06 13.41 8.05
CA ARG A 170 18.79 12.65 9.07
C ARG A 170 17.92 11.54 9.62
N VAL A 171 18.47 10.34 9.65
CA VAL A 171 17.88 9.15 10.28
C VAL A 171 18.70 8.81 11.51
N THR A 172 18.09 8.88 12.69
CA THR A 172 18.73 8.61 13.96
C THR A 172 18.02 7.45 14.67
N GLU A 173 18.74 6.39 14.93
CA GLU A 173 18.27 5.29 15.78
C GLU A 173 18.46 5.72 17.24
N LEU A 174 17.38 6.04 17.93
CA LEU A 174 17.41 6.37 19.36
C LEU A 174 17.47 5.10 20.22
N THR A 175 16.78 4.06 19.78
CA THR A 175 16.79 2.73 20.36
C THR A 175 16.52 1.68 19.25
N PRO A 176 16.70 0.37 19.49
CA PRO A 176 16.33 -0.67 18.52
C PRO A 176 14.86 -0.67 18.10
N TRP A 177 14.01 0.08 18.82
CA TRP A 177 12.56 0.17 18.61
C TRP A 177 12.07 1.58 18.22
N LEU A 178 12.98 2.56 18.15
CA LEU A 178 12.62 3.95 17.88
C LEU A 178 13.61 4.61 16.95
N VAL A 179 13.15 4.95 15.76
CA VAL A 179 13.88 5.70 14.75
C VAL A 179 13.25 7.08 14.59
N LEU A 180 14.09 8.11 14.61
CA LEU A 180 13.71 9.49 14.35
C LEU A 180 14.20 9.91 12.96
N VAL A 181 13.29 10.50 12.17
CA VAL A 181 13.60 11.05 10.84
C VAL A 181 13.32 12.55 10.86
N THR A 182 14.34 13.34 10.54
CA THR A 182 14.27 14.81 10.55
C THR A 182 14.76 15.38 9.22
N ALA A 183 14.06 16.40 8.68
CA ALA A 183 14.55 17.23 7.59
C ALA A 183 15.23 18.48 8.13
N PHE A 184 16.24 18.99 7.40
CA PHE A 184 16.97 20.23 7.70
C PHE A 184 16.51 21.37 6.79
#